data_9139ea4e4c767a31fdd162b5622fb718
#
_entry.id   9139ea4e4c767a31fdd162b5622fb718
#
_cell.length_a   1.000
_cell.length_b   1.000
_cell.length_c   1.000
_cell.angle_alpha   90.00
_cell.angle_beta   90.00
_cell.angle_gamma   90.00
#
_symmetry.space_group_name_H-M   'P 1'
#
loop_
_entity.id
_entity.type
_entity.pdbx_description
1 polymer ?
#
loop_
_entity_poly.entity_id
_entity_poly.type
_entity_poly.pdbx_seq_one_letter_code
_entity_poly.pdbx_strand_id
1 'polypeptide(L)'
;ALQTVGRAAAALLGASSGDIAPDAHFTDLGGDSLSALTFANLLHEIYDVDVPVGVIVSPATHLADLADYIESERGGSRRPTFAGVHGRDAVEVAAADLTLDRFLDAATLAGTPDQPSAQVRTVLLTGATGFLGRYLALNLLEQLAPVDGTLICLVRAKSDAAARARLDATFDSGDARLLARYTELAGKHLRVIAGDKSEPNLGLAQQEWQQLADTVDVIVDPAALVNHVLPYSQLFGPNAAGTAELLRLALTTRIKPYTYVSTIAVGDQVPLGEFTEDADV
;
A
#
# COMPACT_ATOMS: atom_id res chain seq x y z
N ALA A 1 -18.91 0.91 15.54
CA ALA A 1 -19.23 0.20 14.27
C ALA A 1 -19.42 -1.30 14.46
N LEU A 2 -18.64 -2.01 15.30
CA LEU A 2 -18.60 -3.48 15.41
C LEU A 2 -19.98 -4.15 15.55
N GLN A 3 -20.82 -3.67 16.50
CA GLN A 3 -22.15 -4.24 16.70
C GLN A 3 -23.06 -4.12 15.47
N THR A 4 -22.95 -3.02 14.72
CA THR A 4 -23.74 -2.80 13.50
C THR A 4 -23.21 -3.64 12.35
N VAL A 5 -21.89 -3.75 12.19
CA VAL A 5 -21.23 -4.62 11.19
C VAL A 5 -21.65 -6.08 11.41
N GLY A 6 -21.58 -6.57 12.66
CA GLY A 6 -22.02 -7.93 13.00
C GLY A 6 -23.52 -8.17 12.74
N ARG A 7 -24.38 -7.19 13.10
CA ARG A 7 -25.82 -7.30 12.81
C ARG A 7 -26.15 -7.26 11.33
N ALA A 8 -25.46 -6.45 10.55
CA ALA A 8 -25.64 -6.38 9.12
C ALA A 8 -25.17 -7.67 8.42
N ALA A 9 -24.03 -8.24 8.83
CA ALA A 9 -23.58 -9.55 8.35
C ALA A 9 -24.58 -10.67 8.70
N ALA A 10 -25.05 -10.69 9.94
CA ALA A 10 -26.06 -11.66 10.39
C ALA A 10 -27.35 -11.59 9.57
N ALA A 11 -27.88 -10.38 9.38
CA ALA A 11 -29.11 -10.17 8.63
C ALA A 11 -28.97 -10.60 7.17
N LEU A 12 -27.82 -10.33 6.55
CA LEU A 12 -27.55 -10.70 5.17
C LEU A 12 -27.37 -12.21 4.97
N LEU A 13 -26.71 -12.89 5.92
CA LEU A 13 -26.37 -14.30 5.82
C LEU A 13 -27.40 -15.23 6.49
N GLY A 14 -28.47 -14.65 7.06
CA GLY A 14 -29.52 -15.42 7.74
C GLY A 14 -29.08 -16.04 9.06
N ALA A 15 -28.02 -15.51 9.69
CA ALA A 15 -27.52 -15.95 10.98
C ALA A 15 -28.23 -15.21 12.12
N SER A 16 -28.27 -15.81 13.33
CA SER A 16 -28.80 -15.16 14.51
C SER A 16 -27.82 -14.10 14.99
N SER A 17 -28.29 -12.86 15.15
CA SER A 17 -27.44 -11.70 15.51
C SER A 17 -26.77 -11.77 16.90
N GLY A 18 -27.12 -12.77 17.73
CA GLY A 18 -26.50 -13.02 19.04
C GLY A 18 -25.27 -13.94 19.00
N ASP A 19 -25.03 -14.61 17.88
CA ASP A 19 -24.04 -15.70 17.77
C ASP A 19 -22.78 -15.31 16.98
N ILE A 20 -22.70 -14.07 16.50
CA ILE A 20 -21.55 -13.64 15.70
C ILE A 20 -20.44 -13.11 16.61
N ALA A 21 -19.37 -13.88 16.72
CA ALA A 21 -18.18 -13.47 17.43
C ALA A 21 -17.44 -12.33 16.68
N PRO A 22 -16.84 -11.36 17.37
CA PRO A 22 -16.06 -10.26 16.75
C PRO A 22 -14.91 -10.75 15.86
N ASP A 23 -14.35 -11.91 16.20
CA ASP A 23 -13.25 -12.58 15.49
C ASP A 23 -13.74 -13.56 14.40
N ALA A 24 -15.03 -13.56 14.06
CA ALA A 24 -15.54 -14.33 12.95
C ALA A 24 -15.15 -13.73 11.61
N HIS A 25 -14.81 -14.56 10.64
CA HIS A 25 -14.64 -14.16 9.25
C HIS A 25 -15.99 -14.20 8.51
N PHE A 26 -16.18 -13.28 7.57
CA PHE A 26 -17.40 -13.22 6.77
C PHE A 26 -17.64 -14.52 5.99
N THR A 27 -16.57 -15.14 5.50
CA THR A 27 -16.62 -16.42 4.78
C THR A 27 -16.97 -17.60 5.67
N ASP A 28 -16.57 -17.62 6.95
CA ASP A 28 -16.91 -18.67 7.91
C ASP A 28 -18.39 -18.64 8.29
N LEU A 29 -19.03 -17.48 8.14
CA LEU A 29 -20.48 -17.32 8.32
C LEU A 29 -21.30 -17.73 7.09
N GLY A 30 -20.64 -18.28 6.05
CA GLY A 30 -21.28 -18.68 4.81
C GLY A 30 -21.33 -17.61 3.73
N GLY A 31 -20.60 -16.50 3.93
CA GLY A 31 -20.48 -15.44 2.94
C GLY A 31 -19.58 -15.84 1.77
N ASP A 32 -19.99 -15.44 0.58
CA ASP A 32 -19.25 -15.59 -0.68
C ASP A 32 -18.99 -14.20 -1.32
N SER A 33 -18.39 -14.18 -2.50
CA SER A 33 -18.07 -12.92 -3.20
C SER A 33 -19.31 -12.11 -3.60
N LEU A 34 -20.45 -12.76 -3.86
CA LEU A 34 -21.68 -12.07 -4.24
C LEU A 34 -22.37 -11.46 -3.02
N SER A 35 -22.47 -12.20 -1.92
CA SER A 35 -22.98 -11.69 -0.66
C SER A 35 -22.05 -10.63 -0.06
N ALA A 36 -20.72 -10.73 -0.28
CA ALA A 36 -19.78 -9.70 0.14
C ALA A 36 -19.95 -8.39 -0.63
N LEU A 37 -20.31 -8.42 -1.92
CA LEU A 37 -20.66 -7.23 -2.66
C LEU A 37 -21.94 -6.57 -2.10
N THR A 38 -22.94 -7.36 -1.79
CA THR A 38 -24.17 -6.86 -1.16
C THR A 38 -23.89 -6.29 0.24
N PHE A 39 -23.00 -6.94 0.98
CA PHE A 39 -22.56 -6.46 2.30
C PHE A 39 -21.78 -5.15 2.21
N ALA A 40 -20.87 -5.02 1.23
CA ALA A 40 -20.15 -3.77 0.97
C ALA A 40 -21.11 -2.61 0.71
N ASN A 41 -22.12 -2.83 -0.15
CA ASN A 41 -23.15 -1.82 -0.46
C ASN A 41 -23.95 -1.45 0.79
N LEU A 42 -24.33 -2.42 1.62
CA LEU A 42 -25.06 -2.18 2.86
C LEU A 42 -24.23 -1.38 3.88
N LEU A 43 -22.93 -1.71 4.01
CA LEU A 43 -22.00 -0.96 4.86
C LEU A 43 -21.84 0.48 4.36
N HIS A 44 -21.77 0.64 3.03
CA HIS A 44 -21.73 1.97 2.41
C HIS A 44 -23.00 2.78 2.73
N GLU A 45 -24.19 2.20 2.59
CA GLU A 45 -25.45 2.88 2.93
C GLU A 45 -25.52 3.29 4.40
N ILE A 46 -24.98 2.47 5.32
CA ILE A 46 -25.03 2.74 6.77
C ILE A 46 -23.97 3.79 7.19
N TYR A 47 -22.77 3.73 6.62
CA TYR A 47 -21.63 4.48 7.15
C TYR A 47 -21.05 5.52 6.18
N ASP A 48 -21.49 5.55 4.93
CA ASP A 48 -20.91 6.35 3.83
C ASP A 48 -19.41 6.03 3.61
N VAL A 49 -19.04 4.74 3.78
CA VAL A 49 -17.67 4.22 3.64
C VAL A 49 -17.65 3.09 2.63
N ASP A 50 -16.74 3.16 1.66
CA ASP A 50 -16.52 2.09 0.68
C ASP A 50 -15.60 1.02 1.26
N VAL A 51 -16.14 -0.17 1.54
CA VAL A 51 -15.38 -1.32 1.97
C VAL A 51 -15.11 -2.24 0.77
N PRO A 52 -13.86 -2.45 0.35
CA PRO A 52 -13.54 -3.31 -0.78
C PRO A 52 -13.99 -4.76 -0.54
N VAL A 53 -14.62 -5.38 -1.54
CA VAL A 53 -15.09 -6.77 -1.45
C VAL A 53 -13.94 -7.72 -1.08
N GLY A 54 -12.75 -7.49 -1.64
CA GLY A 54 -11.56 -8.28 -1.33
C GLY A 54 -11.13 -8.24 0.15
N VAL A 55 -11.42 -7.14 0.85
CA VAL A 55 -11.19 -7.02 2.30
C VAL A 55 -12.22 -7.87 3.05
N ILE A 56 -13.48 -7.83 2.64
CA ILE A 56 -14.57 -8.58 3.28
C ILE A 56 -14.36 -10.10 3.19
N VAL A 57 -13.94 -10.60 2.03
CA VAL A 57 -13.72 -12.05 1.82
C VAL A 57 -12.32 -12.53 2.20
N SER A 58 -11.46 -11.63 2.66
CA SER A 58 -10.11 -11.98 3.06
C SER A 58 -10.10 -12.91 4.28
N PRO A 59 -9.40 -14.06 4.22
CA PRO A 59 -9.27 -14.94 5.38
C PRO A 59 -8.40 -14.32 6.51
N ALA A 60 -7.83 -13.15 6.29
CA ALA A 60 -7.07 -12.41 7.28
C ALA A 60 -7.88 -11.29 7.94
N THR A 61 -9.14 -11.08 7.53
CA THR A 61 -9.98 -9.97 8.00
C THR A 61 -11.15 -10.50 8.81
N HIS A 62 -11.23 -10.15 10.07
CA HIS A 62 -12.37 -10.44 10.94
C HIS A 62 -13.44 -9.32 10.86
N LEU A 63 -14.64 -9.56 11.36
CA LEU A 63 -15.67 -8.52 11.44
C LEU A 63 -15.27 -7.35 12.35
N ALA A 64 -14.42 -7.60 13.36
CA ALA A 64 -13.83 -6.53 14.16
C ALA A 64 -12.90 -5.64 13.31
N ASP A 65 -12.06 -6.23 12.47
CA ASP A 65 -11.15 -5.49 11.59
C ASP A 65 -11.94 -4.63 10.58
N LEU A 66 -13.08 -5.15 10.07
CA LEU A 66 -13.99 -4.37 9.22
C LEU A 66 -14.61 -3.18 9.97
N ALA A 67 -14.95 -3.35 11.23
CA ALA A 67 -15.48 -2.28 12.05
C ALA A 67 -14.43 -1.21 12.32
N ASP A 68 -13.20 -1.62 12.63
CA ASP A 68 -12.06 -0.72 12.84
C ASP A 68 -11.71 0.02 11.54
N TYR A 69 -11.76 -0.67 10.41
CA TYR A 69 -11.62 -0.06 9.07
C TYR A 69 -12.65 1.06 8.87
N ILE A 70 -13.95 0.77 9.12
CA ILE A 70 -15.02 1.76 8.97
C ILE A 70 -14.84 2.94 9.93
N GLU A 71 -14.44 2.70 11.19
CA GLU A 71 -14.20 3.77 12.16
C GLU A 71 -13.00 4.63 11.79
N SER A 72 -11.94 4.05 11.25
CA SER A 72 -10.77 4.79 10.76
C SER A 72 -11.12 5.68 9.58
N GLU A 73 -11.92 5.16 8.62
CA GLU A 73 -12.39 5.95 7.47
C GLU A 73 -13.30 7.11 7.91
N ARG A 74 -14.10 6.93 8.97
CA ARG A 74 -14.97 7.99 9.53
C ARG A 74 -14.23 8.98 10.43
N GLY A 75 -13.14 8.55 11.05
CA GLY A 75 -12.41 9.31 12.09
C GLY A 75 -11.50 10.42 11.59
N GLY A 76 -11.44 10.70 10.28
CA GLY A 76 -10.84 11.92 9.75
C GLY A 76 -9.43 11.82 9.17
N SER A 77 -8.86 10.65 9.01
CA SER A 77 -7.81 10.44 8.01
C SER A 77 -8.50 9.93 6.75
N ARG A 78 -9.05 10.84 5.96
CA ARG A 78 -9.77 10.47 4.74
C ARG A 78 -8.80 9.80 3.79
N ARG A 79 -8.80 8.45 3.84
CA ARG A 79 -8.12 7.66 2.82
C ARG A 79 -8.72 8.04 1.46
N PRO A 80 -7.90 8.36 0.45
CA PRO A 80 -8.41 8.63 -0.88
C PRO A 80 -9.12 7.38 -1.40
N THR A 81 -10.42 7.50 -1.69
CA THR A 81 -11.20 6.42 -2.30
C THR A 81 -11.36 6.69 -3.79
N PHE A 82 -11.62 5.64 -4.58
CA PHE A 82 -11.92 5.77 -6.00
C PHE A 82 -13.06 6.79 -6.22
N ALA A 83 -14.15 6.64 -5.48
CA ALA A 83 -15.31 7.54 -5.58
C ALA A 83 -14.99 8.99 -5.16
N GLY A 84 -14.11 9.17 -4.18
CA GLY A 84 -13.66 10.49 -3.73
C GLY A 84 -12.81 11.21 -4.76
N VAL A 85 -12.01 10.48 -5.54
CA VAL A 85 -11.11 11.03 -6.56
C VAL A 85 -11.79 11.21 -7.90
N HIS A 86 -12.52 10.20 -8.37
CA HIS A 86 -13.14 10.22 -9.71
C HIS A 86 -14.62 10.57 -9.72
N GLY A 87 -15.28 10.56 -8.54
CA GLY A 87 -16.72 10.72 -8.41
C GLY A 87 -17.44 9.36 -8.29
N ARG A 88 -18.59 9.35 -7.58
CA ARG A 88 -19.35 8.11 -7.30
C ARG A 88 -19.89 7.43 -8.56
N ASP A 89 -20.33 8.24 -9.52
CA ASP A 89 -20.97 7.77 -10.74
C ASP A 89 -20.03 7.90 -11.97
N ALA A 90 -18.71 7.91 -11.72
CA ALA A 90 -17.74 8.06 -12.79
C ALA A 90 -17.81 6.86 -13.75
N VAL A 91 -18.31 7.07 -14.94
CA VAL A 91 -18.31 6.10 -16.04
C VAL A 91 -16.99 6.14 -16.79
N GLU A 92 -16.36 7.30 -16.82
CA GLU A 92 -15.05 7.54 -17.41
C GLU A 92 -14.12 8.11 -16.33
N VAL A 93 -12.88 7.65 -16.30
CA VAL A 93 -11.83 8.13 -15.41
C VAL A 93 -10.69 8.71 -16.25
N ALA A 94 -10.22 9.88 -15.87
CA ALA A 94 -9.13 10.55 -16.56
C ALA A 94 -7.89 10.64 -15.67
N ALA A 95 -6.70 10.58 -16.28
CA ALA A 95 -5.45 10.81 -15.56
C ALA A 95 -5.42 12.19 -14.87
N ALA A 96 -6.07 13.19 -15.47
CA ALA A 96 -6.23 14.53 -14.88
C ALA A 96 -6.98 14.55 -13.53
N ASP A 97 -7.69 13.48 -13.17
CA ASP A 97 -8.32 13.36 -11.85
C ASP A 97 -7.29 13.05 -10.74
N LEU A 98 -6.11 12.55 -11.10
CA LEU A 98 -5.07 12.11 -10.17
C LEU A 98 -4.18 13.29 -9.74
N THR A 99 -4.79 14.37 -9.24
CA THR A 99 -4.08 15.52 -8.70
C THR A 99 -3.81 15.35 -7.20
N LEU A 100 -2.66 15.82 -6.70
CA LEU A 100 -2.24 15.58 -5.31
C LEU A 100 -3.21 16.11 -4.26
N ASP A 101 -3.93 17.18 -4.56
CA ASP A 101 -4.93 17.79 -3.66
C ASP A 101 -6.17 16.91 -3.42
N ARG A 102 -6.37 15.90 -4.26
CA ARG A 102 -7.42 14.88 -4.05
C ARG A 102 -6.96 13.74 -3.14
N PHE A 103 -5.65 13.63 -2.91
CA PHE A 103 -5.04 12.57 -2.12
C PHE A 103 -4.43 13.05 -0.83
N LEU A 104 -3.85 14.24 -0.81
CA LEU A 104 -3.12 14.78 0.32
C LEU A 104 -3.87 15.98 0.92
N ASP A 105 -3.77 16.12 2.23
CA ASP A 105 -4.36 17.25 2.91
C ASP A 105 -3.63 18.57 2.61
N ALA A 106 -4.37 19.68 2.78
CA ALA A 106 -3.85 21.01 2.48
C ALA A 106 -2.62 21.40 3.32
N ALA A 107 -2.47 20.84 4.53
CA ALA A 107 -1.32 21.14 5.39
C ALA A 107 -0.07 20.45 4.85
N THR A 108 -0.18 19.21 4.40
CA THR A 108 0.92 18.49 3.72
C THR A 108 1.35 19.21 2.45
N LEU A 109 0.40 19.68 1.63
CA LEU A 109 0.70 20.36 0.37
C LEU A 109 1.24 21.79 0.57
N ALA A 110 0.79 22.49 1.60
CA ALA A 110 1.28 23.83 1.94
C ALA A 110 2.59 23.81 2.76
N GLY A 111 3.01 22.64 3.23
CA GLY A 111 4.24 22.45 3.97
C GLY A 111 5.46 22.88 3.16
N THR A 112 6.48 23.38 3.86
CA THR A 112 7.79 23.67 3.29
C THR A 112 8.80 22.70 3.87
N PRO A 113 8.86 21.45 3.36
CA PRO A 113 9.78 20.47 3.88
C PRO A 113 11.23 20.90 3.62
N ASP A 114 12.14 20.45 4.47
CA ASP A 114 13.57 20.66 4.29
C ASP A 114 14.05 20.08 2.96
N GLN A 115 15.19 20.61 2.48
CA GLN A 115 15.81 20.12 1.25
C GLN A 115 16.21 18.64 1.38
N PRO A 116 16.33 17.91 0.27
CA PRO A 116 16.80 16.52 0.26
C PRO A 116 18.17 16.40 0.96
N SER A 117 18.41 15.23 1.56
CA SER A 117 19.71 14.92 2.15
C SER A 117 20.81 14.95 1.09
N ALA A 118 21.95 15.61 1.40
CA ALA A 118 23.12 15.63 0.53
C ALA A 118 23.81 14.25 0.43
N GLN A 119 23.56 13.36 1.38
CA GLN A 119 24.09 12.00 1.41
C GLN A 119 22.92 11.02 1.61
N VAL A 120 22.79 10.08 0.68
CA VAL A 120 21.82 8.98 0.80
C VAL A 120 22.43 7.91 1.68
N ARG A 121 21.82 7.67 2.84
CA ARG A 121 22.19 6.62 3.79
C ARG A 121 21.02 5.67 4.10
N THR A 122 19.79 6.15 3.95
CA THR A 122 18.61 5.34 4.25
C THR A 122 17.67 5.34 3.05
N VAL A 123 17.44 4.17 2.49
CA VAL A 123 16.53 3.98 1.36
C VAL A 123 15.34 3.15 1.80
N LEU A 124 14.12 3.61 1.53
CA LEU A 124 12.90 2.83 1.67
C LEU A 124 12.57 2.16 0.33
N LEU A 125 12.46 0.85 0.32
CA LEU A 125 12.09 0.04 -0.84
C LEU A 125 10.76 -0.67 -0.57
N THR A 126 9.81 -0.51 -1.46
CA THR A 126 8.62 -1.36 -1.52
C THR A 126 8.84 -2.52 -2.49
N GLY A 127 7.93 -3.49 -2.54
CA GLY A 127 7.96 -4.56 -3.55
C GLY A 127 9.23 -5.42 -3.59
N ALA A 128 10.06 -5.41 -2.55
CA ALA A 128 11.32 -6.15 -2.47
C ALA A 128 11.17 -7.67 -2.67
N THR A 129 9.98 -8.22 -2.42
CA THR A 129 9.67 -9.65 -2.63
C THR A 129 9.24 -10.00 -4.05
N GLY A 130 9.12 -8.99 -4.94
CA GLY A 130 8.79 -9.18 -6.35
C GLY A 130 10.00 -9.51 -7.21
N PHE A 131 9.75 -9.82 -8.49
CA PHE A 131 10.80 -10.17 -9.43
C PHE A 131 11.87 -9.05 -9.56
N LEU A 132 11.47 -7.83 -9.90
CA LEU A 132 12.39 -6.70 -9.99
C LEU A 132 12.93 -6.29 -8.63
N GLY A 133 12.03 -6.23 -7.62
CA GLY A 133 12.34 -5.70 -6.29
C GLY A 133 13.49 -6.43 -5.59
N ARG A 134 13.64 -7.75 -5.75
CA ARG A 134 14.76 -8.50 -5.15
C ARG A 134 16.11 -8.08 -5.72
N TYR A 135 16.20 -7.80 -7.02
CA TYR A 135 17.45 -7.34 -7.63
C TYR A 135 17.77 -5.90 -7.24
N LEU A 136 16.74 -5.05 -7.15
CA LEU A 136 16.88 -3.69 -6.62
C LEU A 136 17.33 -3.73 -5.16
N ALA A 137 16.76 -4.60 -4.33
CA ALA A 137 17.15 -4.75 -2.93
C ALA A 137 18.64 -5.12 -2.80
N LEU A 138 19.13 -6.10 -3.57
CA LEU A 138 20.53 -6.47 -3.54
C LEU A 138 21.44 -5.35 -4.02
N ASN A 139 21.09 -4.70 -5.12
CA ASN A 139 21.87 -3.57 -5.66
C ASN A 139 21.95 -2.40 -4.66
N LEU A 140 20.82 -2.05 -4.05
CA LEU A 140 20.78 -1.00 -3.03
C LEU A 140 21.60 -1.36 -1.79
N LEU A 141 21.56 -2.61 -1.33
CA LEU A 141 22.42 -3.08 -0.24
C LEU A 141 23.90 -2.93 -0.59
N GLU A 142 24.30 -3.27 -1.82
CA GLU A 142 25.67 -3.12 -2.29
C GLU A 142 26.13 -1.65 -2.36
N GLN A 143 25.23 -0.75 -2.72
CA GLN A 143 25.52 0.69 -2.76
C GLN A 143 25.55 1.33 -1.37
N LEU A 144 24.71 0.86 -0.44
CA LEU A 144 24.60 1.40 0.91
C LEU A 144 25.70 0.89 1.85
N ALA A 145 26.17 -0.32 1.67
CA ALA A 145 27.19 -0.92 2.54
C ALA A 145 28.49 -0.09 2.67
N PRO A 146 29.07 0.46 1.58
CA PRO A 146 30.29 1.28 1.68
C PRO A 146 30.13 2.58 2.46
N VAL A 147 28.91 3.10 2.57
CA VAL A 147 28.60 4.35 3.30
C VAL A 147 27.98 4.08 4.68
N ASP A 148 28.00 2.82 5.13
CA ASP A 148 27.35 2.36 6.36
C ASP A 148 25.86 2.74 6.41
N GLY A 149 25.19 2.62 5.27
CA GLY A 149 23.79 2.95 5.09
C GLY A 149 22.87 1.77 5.39
N THR A 150 21.55 2.02 5.33
CA THR A 150 20.51 1.05 5.65
C THR A 150 19.46 1.01 4.55
N LEU A 151 19.16 -0.17 4.06
CA LEU A 151 17.98 -0.45 3.25
C LEU A 151 16.81 -0.83 4.17
N ILE A 152 15.71 -0.13 4.07
CA ILE A 152 14.44 -0.48 4.74
C ILE A 152 13.51 -1.07 3.69
N CYS A 153 13.10 -2.33 3.86
CA CYS A 153 12.11 -2.98 3.00
C CYS A 153 10.75 -3.01 3.67
N LEU A 154 9.75 -2.38 3.06
CA LEU A 154 8.34 -2.50 3.47
C LEU A 154 7.75 -3.76 2.83
N VAL A 155 7.34 -4.72 3.65
CA VAL A 155 6.87 -6.03 3.19
C VAL A 155 5.55 -6.40 3.86
N ARG A 156 4.55 -6.78 3.08
CA ARG A 156 3.24 -7.21 3.61
C ARG A 156 3.36 -8.49 4.40
N ALA A 157 3.14 -8.41 5.71
CA ALA A 157 3.19 -9.53 6.64
C ALA A 157 2.50 -9.19 7.97
N LYS A 158 2.28 -10.19 8.83
CA LYS A 158 1.66 -10.00 10.16
C LYS A 158 2.64 -9.45 11.21
N SER A 159 3.94 -9.47 10.94
CA SER A 159 5.01 -8.98 11.84
C SER A 159 6.30 -8.79 11.06
N ASP A 160 7.24 -8.01 11.63
CA ASP A 160 8.56 -7.79 11.05
C ASP A 160 9.35 -9.09 10.87
N ALA A 161 9.22 -10.02 11.80
CA ALA A 161 9.83 -11.35 11.68
C ALA A 161 9.28 -12.14 10.49
N ALA A 162 7.96 -12.12 10.27
CA ALA A 162 7.33 -12.74 9.13
C ALA A 162 7.67 -12.01 7.81
N ALA A 163 7.74 -10.69 7.83
CA ALA A 163 8.18 -9.86 6.72
C ALA A 163 9.62 -10.20 6.31
N ARG A 164 10.52 -10.30 7.31
CA ARG A 164 11.92 -10.69 7.10
C ARG A 164 12.04 -12.09 6.52
N ALA A 165 11.36 -13.06 7.08
CA ALA A 165 11.37 -14.45 6.58
C ALA A 165 10.84 -14.53 5.13
N ARG A 166 9.80 -13.77 4.80
CA ARG A 166 9.25 -13.69 3.44
C ARG A 166 10.25 -13.10 2.45
N LEU A 167 10.99 -12.05 2.85
CA LEU A 167 12.03 -11.46 2.00
C LEU A 167 13.21 -12.42 1.84
N ASP A 168 13.70 -13.03 2.93
CA ASP A 168 14.81 -13.99 2.89
C ASP A 168 14.50 -15.17 1.96
N ALA A 169 13.27 -15.71 2.02
CA ALA A 169 12.81 -16.78 1.14
C ALA A 169 12.82 -16.39 -0.36
N THR A 170 12.68 -15.11 -0.68
CA THR A 170 12.76 -14.63 -2.07
C THR A 170 14.17 -14.79 -2.65
N PHE A 171 15.19 -14.74 -1.81
CA PHE A 171 16.58 -14.91 -2.21
C PHE A 171 17.06 -16.38 -2.22
N ASP A 172 16.31 -17.28 -1.57
CA ASP A 172 16.53 -18.73 -1.61
C ASP A 172 15.90 -19.32 -2.90
N SER A 173 16.39 -18.84 -4.04
CA SER A 173 15.88 -19.16 -5.39
C SER A 173 16.71 -20.19 -6.14
N GLY A 174 17.68 -20.86 -5.45
CA GLY A 174 18.59 -21.82 -6.05
C GLY A 174 19.92 -21.22 -6.55
N ASP A 175 20.07 -19.91 -6.57
CA ASP A 175 21.36 -19.25 -6.83
C ASP A 175 22.12 -19.02 -5.50
N ALA A 176 23.06 -19.92 -5.22
CA ALA A 176 23.85 -19.87 -3.99
C ALA A 176 24.73 -18.61 -3.88
N ARG A 177 25.15 -18.01 -4.99
CA ARG A 177 25.98 -16.79 -4.98
C ARG A 177 25.11 -15.57 -4.60
N LEU A 178 23.94 -15.48 -5.18
CA LEU A 178 22.97 -14.44 -4.86
C LEU A 178 22.57 -14.50 -3.36
N LEU A 179 22.25 -15.69 -2.87
CA LEU A 179 21.88 -15.91 -1.48
C LEU A 179 23.04 -15.55 -0.51
N ALA A 180 24.27 -15.99 -0.81
CA ALA A 180 25.43 -15.68 0.02
C ALA A 180 25.69 -14.18 0.09
N ARG A 181 25.63 -13.49 -1.06
CA ARG A 181 25.83 -12.05 -1.13
C ARG A 181 24.75 -11.26 -0.38
N TYR A 182 23.50 -11.66 -0.57
CA TYR A 182 22.39 -11.08 0.19
C TYR A 182 22.59 -11.28 1.70
N THR A 183 22.88 -12.49 2.14
CA THR A 183 23.03 -12.82 3.57
C THR A 183 24.15 -12.01 4.22
N GLU A 184 25.29 -11.85 3.55
CA GLU A 184 26.42 -11.03 4.01
C GLU A 184 25.98 -9.58 4.27
N LEU A 185 25.28 -8.95 3.33
CA LEU A 185 24.90 -7.55 3.42
C LEU A 185 23.70 -7.32 4.34
N ALA A 186 22.72 -8.23 4.28
CA ALA A 186 21.46 -8.13 5.03
C ALA A 186 21.64 -8.21 6.54
N GLY A 187 22.71 -8.82 7.02
CA GLY A 187 23.01 -8.91 8.45
C GLY A 187 23.28 -7.55 9.11
N LYS A 188 23.77 -6.57 8.36
CA LYS A 188 24.17 -5.26 8.90
C LYS A 188 23.37 -4.10 8.28
N HIS A 189 23.00 -4.19 7.01
CA HIS A 189 22.52 -3.06 6.23
C HIS A 189 21.04 -3.16 5.86
N LEU A 190 20.31 -4.18 6.34
CA LEU A 190 18.90 -4.40 6.03
C LEU A 190 18.04 -4.31 7.30
N ARG A 191 17.01 -3.47 7.24
CA ARG A 191 15.84 -3.49 8.12
C ARG A 191 14.62 -3.90 7.32
N VAL A 192 13.80 -4.81 7.82
CA VAL A 192 12.54 -5.20 7.21
C VAL A 192 11.41 -4.86 8.17
N ILE A 193 10.41 -4.17 7.67
CA ILE A 193 9.23 -3.77 8.43
C ILE A 193 7.98 -4.36 7.79
N ALA A 194 7.07 -4.83 8.64
CA ALA A 194 5.76 -5.29 8.21
C ALA A 194 4.83 -4.10 7.98
N GLY A 195 4.30 -3.97 6.76
CA GLY A 195 3.36 -2.91 6.45
C GLY A 195 2.80 -3.06 5.04
N ASP A 196 1.87 -2.20 4.68
CA ASP A 196 1.25 -2.17 3.35
C ASP A 196 1.12 -0.72 2.87
N LYS A 197 1.69 -0.40 1.70
CA LYS A 197 1.61 0.96 1.15
C LYS A 197 0.16 1.40 0.88
N SER A 198 -0.76 0.46 0.70
CA SER A 198 -2.18 0.74 0.50
C SER A 198 -2.92 1.11 1.79
N GLU A 199 -2.27 0.99 2.95
CA GLU A 199 -2.86 1.35 4.24
C GLU A 199 -2.41 2.75 4.72
N PRO A 200 -3.24 3.46 5.50
CA PRO A 200 -2.83 4.71 6.14
C PRO A 200 -1.55 4.51 6.96
N ASN A 201 -0.65 5.47 6.92
CA ASN A 201 0.67 5.36 7.55
C ASN A 201 1.45 4.11 7.12
N LEU A 202 1.21 3.58 5.92
CA LEU A 202 1.81 2.33 5.43
C LEU A 202 1.44 1.10 6.28
N GLY A 203 0.34 1.15 7.03
CA GLY A 203 -0.03 0.13 8.03
C GLY A 203 0.81 0.15 9.30
N LEU A 204 1.59 1.19 9.52
CA LEU A 204 2.49 1.34 10.67
C LEU A 204 1.85 2.17 11.79
N ALA A 205 2.34 1.99 13.01
CA ALA A 205 2.03 2.91 14.09
C ALA A 205 2.54 4.33 13.76
N GLN A 206 1.83 5.36 14.22
CA GLN A 206 2.16 6.77 13.94
C GLN A 206 3.63 7.10 14.28
N GLN A 207 4.14 6.59 15.37
CA GLN A 207 5.53 6.84 15.79
C GLN A 207 6.54 6.23 14.80
N GLU A 208 6.27 5.04 14.30
CA GLU A 208 7.15 4.36 13.34
C GLU A 208 7.10 5.04 11.97
N TRP A 209 5.90 5.41 11.53
CA TRP A 209 5.74 6.21 10.32
C TRP A 209 6.50 7.53 10.40
N GLN A 210 6.38 8.26 11.53
CA GLN A 210 7.13 9.50 11.75
C GLN A 210 8.64 9.27 11.73
N GLN A 211 9.11 8.17 12.31
CA GLN A 211 10.53 7.80 12.25
C GLN A 211 10.99 7.60 10.80
N LEU A 212 10.18 6.98 9.94
CA LEU A 212 10.51 6.89 8.51
C LEU A 212 10.55 8.26 7.86
N ALA A 213 9.59 9.14 8.16
CA ALA A 213 9.56 10.51 7.63
C ALA A 213 10.83 11.31 8.01
N ASP A 214 11.38 11.06 9.19
CA ASP A 214 12.56 11.77 9.69
C ASP A 214 13.88 11.19 9.17
N THR A 215 13.93 9.86 8.90
CA THR A 215 15.20 9.16 8.66
C THR A 215 15.42 8.72 7.22
N VAL A 216 14.36 8.47 6.44
CA VAL A 216 14.48 8.04 5.04
C VAL A 216 15.01 9.18 4.16
N ASP A 217 15.96 8.89 3.31
CA ASP A 217 16.57 9.84 2.37
C ASP A 217 15.99 9.71 0.95
N VAL A 218 15.66 8.48 0.52
CA VAL A 218 15.15 8.17 -0.82
C VAL A 218 14.08 7.08 -0.72
N ILE A 219 13.07 7.17 -1.56
CA ILE A 219 12.02 6.14 -1.69
C ILE A 219 12.10 5.51 -3.09
N VAL A 220 12.10 4.18 -3.15
CA VAL A 220 12.05 3.41 -4.40
C VAL A 220 10.81 2.51 -4.35
N ASP A 221 9.87 2.72 -5.27
CA ASP A 221 8.56 2.07 -5.29
C ASP A 221 8.32 1.25 -6.57
N PRO A 222 8.81 0.01 -6.66
CA PRO A 222 8.42 -0.95 -7.69
C PRO A 222 7.17 -1.76 -7.33
N ALA A 223 6.53 -1.51 -6.18
CA ALA A 223 5.36 -2.27 -5.76
C ALA A 223 4.12 -1.82 -6.53
N ALA A 224 3.47 -2.77 -7.17
CA ALA A 224 2.15 -2.60 -7.76
C ALA A 224 1.31 -3.88 -7.60
N LEU A 225 -0.01 -3.72 -7.56
CA LEU A 225 -0.93 -4.83 -7.80
C LEU A 225 -1.12 -4.95 -9.32
N VAL A 226 -0.45 -5.94 -9.92
CA VAL A 226 -0.56 -6.23 -11.35
C VAL A 226 -1.64 -7.29 -11.56
N ASN A 227 -2.74 -6.89 -12.19
CA ASN A 227 -3.83 -7.80 -12.55
C ASN A 227 -4.56 -7.27 -13.79
N HIS A 228 -4.64 -8.09 -14.83
CA HIS A 228 -5.24 -7.71 -16.12
C HIS A 228 -6.76 -7.97 -16.19
N VAL A 229 -7.35 -8.55 -15.14
CA VAL A 229 -8.78 -8.89 -15.08
C VAL A 229 -9.55 -7.96 -14.14
N LEU A 230 -8.88 -7.49 -13.08
CA LEU A 230 -9.52 -6.61 -12.11
C LEU A 230 -9.80 -5.22 -12.71
N PRO A 231 -10.96 -4.62 -12.44
CA PRO A 231 -11.23 -3.25 -12.82
C PRO A 231 -10.33 -2.28 -12.05
N TYR A 232 -10.11 -1.10 -12.62
CA TYR A 232 -9.26 -0.07 -12.03
C TYR A 232 -9.69 0.32 -10.61
N SER A 233 -10.99 0.34 -10.33
CA SER A 233 -11.51 0.64 -8.98
C SER A 233 -10.95 -0.29 -7.88
N GLN A 234 -10.65 -1.56 -8.21
CA GLN A 234 -10.00 -2.51 -7.29
C GLN A 234 -8.48 -2.35 -7.26
N LEU A 235 -7.88 -1.81 -8.32
CA LEU A 235 -6.45 -1.51 -8.39
C LEU A 235 -6.11 -0.14 -7.76
N PHE A 236 -7.11 0.72 -7.60
CA PHE A 236 -6.94 2.09 -7.12
C PHE A 236 -6.24 2.16 -5.75
N GLY A 237 -6.70 1.39 -4.76
CA GLY A 237 -6.11 1.37 -3.43
C GLY A 237 -4.60 1.11 -3.45
N PRO A 238 -4.13 -0.06 -3.91
CA PRO A 238 -2.70 -0.38 -3.91
C PRO A 238 -1.86 0.46 -4.87
N ASN A 239 -2.39 0.90 -6.03
CA ASN A 239 -1.59 1.54 -7.05
C ASN A 239 -1.69 3.07 -7.04
N ALA A 240 -2.87 3.68 -6.82
CA ALA A 240 -3.02 5.12 -6.78
C ALA A 240 -2.92 5.66 -5.35
N ALA A 241 -3.79 5.22 -4.43
CA ALA A 241 -3.80 5.70 -3.05
C ALA A 241 -2.50 5.32 -2.31
N GLY A 242 -1.96 4.10 -2.54
CA GLY A 242 -0.69 3.68 -1.96
C GLY A 242 0.50 4.49 -2.46
N THR A 243 0.50 4.89 -3.74
CA THR A 243 1.52 5.80 -4.27
C THR A 243 1.41 7.19 -3.65
N ALA A 244 0.19 7.70 -3.47
CA ALA A 244 -0.04 8.98 -2.79
C ALA A 244 0.41 8.95 -1.32
N GLU A 245 0.24 7.83 -0.62
CA GLU A 245 0.73 7.66 0.75
C GLU A 245 2.27 7.72 0.82
N LEU A 246 2.97 7.11 -0.14
CA LEU A 246 4.42 7.24 -0.24
C LEU A 246 4.85 8.67 -0.64
N LEU A 247 4.09 9.36 -1.48
CA LEU A 247 4.32 10.78 -1.77
C LEU A 247 4.10 11.66 -0.53
N ARG A 248 3.11 11.35 0.29
CA ARG A 248 2.93 12.01 1.59
C ARG A 248 4.17 11.86 2.47
N LEU A 249 4.70 10.64 2.56
CA LEU A 249 5.95 10.38 3.28
C LEU A 249 7.13 11.16 2.66
N ALA A 250 7.20 11.22 1.33
CA ALA A 250 8.25 11.93 0.61
C ALA A 250 8.26 13.44 0.88
N LEU A 251 7.09 14.03 1.16
CA LEU A 251 6.91 15.44 1.42
C LEU A 251 6.95 15.82 2.92
N THR A 252 6.99 14.84 3.83
CA THR A 252 6.96 15.11 5.27
C THR A 252 8.37 15.29 5.82
N THR A 253 8.58 16.25 6.73
CA THR A 253 9.84 16.66 7.37
C THR A 253 10.85 17.22 6.37
N ARG A 254 11.30 16.41 5.42
CA ARG A 254 12.20 16.82 4.32
C ARG A 254 11.78 16.16 3.00
N ILE A 255 12.13 16.77 1.89
CA ILE A 255 11.88 16.18 0.56
C ILE A 255 12.74 14.91 0.41
N LYS A 256 12.10 13.83 0.00
CA LYS A 256 12.78 12.60 -0.36
C LYS A 256 12.59 12.35 -1.86
N PRO A 257 13.67 12.26 -2.64
CA PRO A 257 13.57 11.78 -4.02
C PRO A 257 12.77 10.49 -4.06
N TYR A 258 11.82 10.43 -4.99
CA TYR A 258 10.88 9.33 -5.14
C TYR A 258 11.04 8.73 -6.54
N THR A 259 11.38 7.45 -6.60
CA THR A 259 11.49 6.71 -7.85
C THR A 259 10.34 5.70 -7.93
N TYR A 260 9.46 5.90 -8.89
CA TYR A 260 8.34 5.01 -9.18
C TYR A 260 8.64 4.14 -10.41
N VAL A 261 8.42 2.84 -10.29
CA VAL A 261 8.51 1.93 -11.43
C VAL A 261 7.13 1.78 -12.05
N SER A 262 6.92 2.48 -13.13
CA SER A 262 5.69 2.48 -13.91
C SER A 262 5.67 1.35 -14.95
N THR A 263 4.86 1.48 -15.97
CA THR A 263 4.72 0.54 -17.09
C THR A 263 5.05 1.23 -18.39
N ILE A 264 5.58 0.50 -19.36
CA ILE A 264 5.83 1.01 -20.72
C ILE A 264 4.52 1.43 -21.41
N ALA A 265 3.38 0.88 -20.98
CA ALA A 265 2.07 1.22 -21.53
C ALA A 265 1.66 2.69 -21.33
N VAL A 266 2.32 3.45 -20.47
CA VAL A 266 2.10 4.91 -20.38
C VAL A 266 2.44 5.62 -21.69
N GLY A 267 3.32 5.05 -22.51
CA GLY A 267 3.70 5.57 -23.82
C GLY A 267 2.82 5.10 -24.98
N ASP A 268 1.77 4.29 -24.76
CA ASP A 268 0.97 3.70 -25.84
C ASP A 268 0.25 4.76 -26.71
N GLN A 269 0.03 5.95 -26.17
CA GLN A 269 -0.61 7.08 -26.88
C GLN A 269 0.42 8.00 -27.56
N VAL A 270 1.72 7.80 -27.30
CA VAL A 270 2.78 8.61 -27.92
C VAL A 270 3.14 8.01 -29.28
N PRO A 271 3.25 8.83 -30.35
CA PRO A 271 3.63 8.34 -31.66
C PRO A 271 4.95 7.54 -31.64
N LEU A 272 5.02 6.51 -32.47
CA LEU A 272 6.19 5.62 -32.53
C LEU A 272 7.46 6.42 -32.86
N GLY A 273 8.50 6.30 -32.02
CA GLY A 273 9.77 7.01 -32.16
C GLY A 273 9.82 8.37 -31.47
N GLU A 274 8.72 8.82 -30.85
CA GLU A 274 8.65 10.10 -30.11
C GLU A 274 8.64 9.91 -28.59
N PHE A 275 8.57 8.66 -28.12
CA PHE A 275 8.59 8.35 -26.70
C PHE A 275 10.02 8.48 -26.16
N THR A 276 10.26 9.57 -25.44
CA THR A 276 11.55 9.91 -24.82
C THR A 276 11.37 10.08 -23.32
N GLU A 277 12.46 10.24 -22.58
CA GLU A 277 12.44 10.50 -21.13
C GLU A 277 11.69 11.80 -20.75
N ASP A 278 11.62 12.75 -21.67
CA ASP A 278 10.95 14.04 -21.50
C ASP A 278 9.56 14.07 -22.18
N ALA A 279 9.07 12.95 -22.68
CA ALA A 279 7.76 12.89 -23.32
C ALA A 279 6.65 13.18 -22.30
N ASP A 280 5.70 14.01 -22.71
CA ASP A 280 4.45 14.22 -21.97
C ASP A 280 3.51 13.02 -22.22
N VAL A 281 3.14 12.28 -21.17
CA VAL A 281 2.39 11.02 -21.23
C VAL A 281 1.08 11.09 -20.47
#